data_e14f06795e7915aeb9d9f1404e72cfcd
#
_entry.id   e14f06795e7915aeb9d9f1404e72cfcd
#
_cell.length_a   1.000
_cell.length_b   1.000
_cell.length_c   1.000
_cell.angle_alpha   90.00
_cell.angle_beta   90.00
_cell.angle_gamma   90.00
#
_symmetry.space_group_name_H-M   'P 1'
#
loop_
_entity.id
_entity.type
_entity.pdbx_description
1 polymer ?
#
loop_
_entity_poly.entity_id
_entity_poly.type
_entity_poly.pdbx_seq_one_letter_code
_entity_poly.pdbx_strand_id
1 'polypeptide(L)'
;MFRPNKIIFHHTGDSFNGEQFFKVNQWHKIQNFPLSKFGYFCGYHIFIERSGNEIIARSLNEIGAHCLGKNSEAYGIAMAGNFDVEKPTQGQKETLGKWCDILIKRSNIPITEIYPHRAFRQTSCPGKNVPDKYAQFAVIQTQISLLKKMIFWLQSKKIL
;
A
#
# COMPACT_ATOMS: atom_id res chain seq x y z
N MET A 1 16.90 -6.21 13.46
CA MET A 1 16.74 -5.20 12.37
C MET A 1 15.58 -5.65 11.49
N PHE A 2 14.64 -4.74 11.14
CA PHE A 2 13.53 -5.05 10.23
C PHE A 2 14.05 -5.36 8.83
N ARG A 3 13.71 -6.53 8.29
CA ARG A 3 14.13 -6.99 6.95
C ARG A 3 12.94 -7.54 6.20
N PRO A 4 12.12 -6.66 5.62
CA PRO A 4 10.93 -7.08 4.89
C PRO A 4 11.30 -7.80 3.60
N ASN A 5 10.61 -8.91 3.33
CA ASN A 5 10.74 -9.70 2.12
C ASN A 5 9.41 -9.83 1.37
N LYS A 6 8.36 -9.13 1.83
CA LYS A 6 7.05 -9.09 1.18
C LYS A 6 6.31 -7.78 1.42
N ILE A 7 5.25 -7.56 0.66
CA ILE A 7 4.32 -6.44 0.80
C ILE A 7 2.92 -7.02 1.02
N ILE A 8 2.20 -6.51 2.01
CA ILE A 8 0.81 -6.87 2.26
C ILE A 8 -0.05 -5.62 2.10
N PHE A 9 -1.05 -5.70 1.21
CA PHE A 9 -1.96 -4.59 0.99
C PHE A 9 -3.34 -4.86 1.59
N HIS A 10 -3.96 -3.79 2.06
CA HIS A 10 -5.18 -3.77 2.88
C HIS A 10 -6.18 -2.75 2.35
N HIS A 11 -7.42 -2.84 2.85
CA HIS A 11 -8.37 -1.73 2.88
C HIS A 11 -8.73 -1.39 4.33
N THR A 12 -9.35 -0.22 4.54
CA THR A 12 -9.85 0.16 5.87
C THR A 12 -11.16 -0.56 6.22
N GLY A 13 -11.93 -1.03 5.22
CA GLY A 13 -13.25 -1.59 5.40
C GLY A 13 -14.32 -0.53 5.74
N ASP A 14 -13.99 0.75 5.68
CA ASP A 14 -14.88 1.87 6.02
C ASP A 14 -15.36 2.56 4.75
N SER A 15 -16.68 2.69 4.61
CA SER A 15 -17.33 3.37 3.47
C SER A 15 -17.40 4.90 3.60
N PHE A 16 -16.81 5.49 4.65
CA PHE A 16 -16.79 6.94 4.82
C PHE A 16 -16.11 7.63 3.63
N ASN A 17 -16.78 8.61 3.03
CA ASN A 17 -16.34 9.23 1.77
C ASN A 17 -15.37 10.42 1.95
N GLY A 18 -14.86 10.65 3.16
CA GLY A 18 -13.82 11.66 3.45
C GLY A 18 -12.45 11.02 3.66
N GLU A 19 -11.51 11.83 4.11
CA GLU A 19 -10.19 11.37 4.53
C GLU A 19 -10.30 10.47 5.76
N GLN A 20 -9.63 9.34 5.73
CA GLN A 20 -9.79 8.30 6.74
C GLN A 20 -8.57 8.12 7.64
N PHE A 21 -7.42 8.68 7.28
CA PHE A 21 -6.17 8.45 8.01
C PHE A 21 -6.26 8.74 9.51
N PHE A 22 -6.75 9.93 9.87
CA PHE A 22 -6.83 10.30 11.27
C PHE A 22 -7.81 9.43 12.06
N LYS A 23 -8.91 9.01 11.44
CA LYS A 23 -9.87 8.08 12.04
C LYS A 23 -9.23 6.72 12.31
N VAL A 24 -8.51 6.17 11.33
CA VAL A 24 -7.77 4.91 11.45
C VAL A 24 -6.66 5.04 12.50
N ASN A 25 -5.93 6.14 12.52
CA ASN A 25 -4.89 6.41 13.51
C ASN A 25 -5.45 6.44 14.93
N GLN A 26 -6.59 7.09 15.15
CA GLN A 26 -7.27 7.11 16.46
C GLN A 26 -7.79 5.73 16.84
N TRP A 27 -8.37 4.98 15.92
CA TRP A 27 -8.81 3.62 16.18
C TRP A 27 -7.64 2.71 16.56
N HIS A 28 -6.52 2.78 15.87
CA HIS A 28 -5.30 2.04 16.22
C HIS A 28 -4.73 2.45 17.59
N LYS A 29 -4.83 3.73 17.96
CA LYS A 29 -4.46 4.21 19.30
C LYS A 29 -5.31 3.53 20.39
N ILE A 30 -6.63 3.47 20.19
CA ILE A 30 -7.56 2.80 21.14
C ILE A 30 -7.26 1.30 21.23
N GLN A 31 -6.81 0.67 20.15
CA GLN A 31 -6.37 -0.74 20.12
C GLN A 31 -4.95 -0.96 20.65
N ASN A 32 -4.31 0.06 21.25
CA ASN A 32 -2.95 0.01 21.80
C ASN A 32 -1.88 -0.39 20.79
N PHE A 33 -2.03 0.03 19.53
CA PHE A 33 -0.98 -0.18 18.54
C PHE A 33 0.26 0.66 18.89
N PRO A 34 1.47 0.16 18.60
CA PRO A 34 2.70 0.85 18.95
C PRO A 34 2.83 2.18 18.19
N LEU A 35 3.29 3.22 18.90
CA LEU A 35 3.58 4.52 18.30
C LEU A 35 4.72 4.40 17.29
N SER A 36 4.58 5.00 16.13
CA SER A 36 5.61 5.06 15.11
C SER A 36 6.62 6.18 15.40
N LYS A 37 7.78 6.16 14.74
CA LYS A 37 8.76 7.24 14.79
C LYS A 37 8.23 8.58 14.27
N PHE A 38 7.15 8.56 13.50
CA PHE A 38 6.48 9.76 12.98
C PHE A 38 5.35 10.27 13.87
N GLY A 39 5.14 9.65 15.06
CA GLY A 39 4.12 10.08 16.01
C GLY A 39 2.71 9.55 15.72
N TYR A 40 2.56 8.55 14.85
CA TYR A 40 1.28 7.94 14.52
C TYR A 40 1.14 6.55 15.15
N PHE A 41 -0.07 6.19 15.55
CA PHE A 41 -0.44 4.83 15.97
C PHE A 41 -0.83 3.93 14.80
N CYS A 42 -0.97 4.49 13.60
CA CYS A 42 -1.30 3.76 12.40
C CYS A 42 -0.34 2.59 12.18
N GLY A 43 -0.86 1.37 12.06
CA GLY A 43 -0.07 0.13 11.95
C GLY A 43 0.55 -0.09 10.56
N TYR A 44 0.06 0.61 9.54
CA TYR A 44 0.56 0.51 8.17
C TYR A 44 1.78 1.41 7.96
N HIS A 45 2.66 1.04 7.04
CA HIS A 45 3.78 1.90 6.65
C HIS A 45 3.29 3.05 5.77
N ILE A 46 2.47 2.72 4.79
CA ILE A 46 1.87 3.66 3.85
C ILE A 46 0.35 3.58 3.97
N PHE A 47 -0.28 4.72 4.06
CA PHE A 47 -1.73 4.86 4.00
C PHE A 47 -2.10 5.69 2.77
N ILE A 48 -3.08 5.24 1.99
CA ILE A 48 -3.51 5.87 0.74
C ILE A 48 -4.97 6.28 0.89
N GLU A 49 -5.22 7.59 0.86
CA GLU A 49 -6.57 8.15 0.92
C GLU A 49 -7.36 7.87 -0.37
N ARG A 50 -8.67 8.11 -0.35
CA ARG A 50 -9.54 7.93 -1.52
C ARG A 50 -9.15 8.85 -2.68
N SER A 51 -8.61 10.03 -2.40
CA SER A 51 -8.04 10.95 -3.39
C SER A 51 -6.82 10.38 -4.13
N GLY A 52 -6.16 9.36 -3.56
CA GLY A 52 -4.86 8.86 -4.01
C GLY A 52 -3.69 9.51 -3.25
N ASN A 53 -3.94 10.50 -2.38
CA ASN A 53 -2.90 11.08 -1.53
C ASN A 53 -2.35 10.02 -0.57
N GLU A 54 -1.04 10.02 -0.39
CA GLU A 54 -0.36 9.09 0.51
C GLU A 54 0.10 9.75 1.81
N ILE A 55 0.05 8.99 2.89
CA ILE A 55 0.66 9.33 4.19
C ILE A 55 1.66 8.23 4.54
N ILE A 56 2.91 8.62 4.79
CA ILE A 56 3.93 7.72 5.35
C ILE A 56 3.71 7.70 6.86
N ALA A 57 3.03 6.67 7.36
CA ALA A 57 2.63 6.59 8.76
C ALA A 57 3.67 5.90 9.64
N ARG A 58 4.50 5.03 9.06
CA ARG A 58 5.64 4.39 9.74
C ARG A 58 6.90 4.49 8.90
N SER A 59 8.04 4.61 9.58
CA SER A 59 9.33 4.53 8.90
C SER A 59 9.47 3.17 8.19
N LEU A 60 10.04 3.17 7.00
CA LEU A 60 10.34 1.95 6.26
C LEU A 60 11.42 1.07 6.93
N ASN A 61 11.95 1.49 8.07
CA ASN A 61 12.88 0.74 8.90
C ASN A 61 12.25 0.28 10.23
N GLU A 62 10.93 0.44 10.39
CA GLU A 62 10.16 -0.02 11.55
C GLU A 62 9.36 -1.27 11.23
N ILE A 63 9.09 -2.06 12.26
CA ILE A 63 8.11 -3.16 12.19
C ILE A 63 6.70 -2.56 12.18
N GLY A 64 5.85 -3.01 11.27
CA GLY A 64 4.44 -2.62 11.22
C GLY A 64 3.58 -3.27 12.31
N ALA A 65 2.30 -2.91 12.32
CA ALA A 65 1.28 -3.53 13.16
C ALA A 65 -0.01 -3.72 12.32
N HIS A 66 0.08 -4.49 11.23
CA HIS A 66 -0.98 -4.59 10.23
C HIS A 66 -1.38 -6.04 9.87
N CYS A 67 -0.52 -7.01 10.15
CA CYS A 67 -0.80 -8.42 9.90
C CYS A 67 -0.10 -9.28 10.95
N LEU A 68 -0.87 -9.80 11.91
CA LEU A 68 -0.35 -10.63 13.00
C LEU A 68 0.42 -11.84 12.44
N GLY A 69 1.65 -12.05 12.93
CA GLY A 69 2.56 -13.09 12.48
C GLY A 69 3.38 -12.73 11.23
N LYS A 70 3.11 -11.57 10.59
CA LYS A 70 3.81 -11.11 9.39
C LYS A 70 4.43 -9.70 9.50
N ASN A 71 4.19 -9.02 10.61
CA ASN A 71 4.64 -7.63 10.79
C ASN A 71 6.16 -7.44 10.68
N SER A 72 6.96 -8.42 11.13
CA SER A 72 8.43 -8.37 11.13
C SER A 72 9.05 -8.64 9.76
N GLU A 73 8.28 -9.14 8.80
CA GLU A 73 8.76 -9.54 7.47
C GLU A 73 8.03 -8.85 6.31
N ALA A 74 7.05 -7.97 6.62
CA ALA A 74 6.24 -7.35 5.58
C ALA A 74 6.09 -5.84 5.75
N TYR A 75 6.14 -5.12 4.62
CA TYR A 75 5.56 -3.78 4.55
C TYR A 75 4.04 -3.87 4.48
N GLY A 76 3.35 -2.99 5.19
CA GLY A 76 1.89 -2.84 5.09
C GLY A 76 1.51 -1.58 4.34
N ILE A 77 0.64 -1.69 3.34
CA ILE A 77 0.02 -0.57 2.64
C ILE A 77 -1.48 -0.68 2.81
N ALA A 78 -2.15 0.37 3.25
CA ALA A 78 -3.61 0.41 3.35
C ALA A 78 -4.20 1.46 2.42
N MET A 79 -5.33 1.13 1.80
CA MET A 79 -6.16 2.04 1.03
C MET A 79 -7.44 2.34 1.79
N ALA A 80 -7.81 3.62 1.86
CA ALA A 80 -9.08 4.07 2.43
C ALA A 80 -10.27 3.58 1.59
N GLY A 81 -11.24 2.96 2.22
CA GLY A 81 -12.46 2.49 1.54
C GLY A 81 -12.90 1.09 1.97
N ASN A 82 -14.14 0.76 1.61
CA ASN A 82 -14.70 -0.58 1.79
C ASN A 82 -14.84 -1.27 0.43
N PHE A 83 -13.80 -2.01 0.03
CA PHE A 83 -13.81 -2.67 -1.28
C PHE A 83 -14.57 -3.99 -1.33
N ASP A 84 -15.36 -4.29 -0.31
CA ASP A 84 -16.43 -5.28 -0.43
C ASP A 84 -17.67 -4.70 -1.14
N VAL A 85 -17.87 -3.36 -1.11
CA VAL A 85 -19.03 -2.69 -1.73
C VAL A 85 -18.67 -1.71 -2.84
N GLU A 86 -17.42 -1.25 -2.91
CA GLU A 86 -16.93 -0.30 -3.90
C GLU A 86 -15.61 -0.77 -4.54
N LYS A 87 -15.10 -0.04 -5.51
CA LYS A 87 -13.77 -0.30 -6.11
C LYS A 87 -12.78 0.79 -5.68
N PRO A 88 -11.48 0.47 -5.58
CA PRO A 88 -10.45 1.49 -5.42
C PRO A 88 -10.53 2.52 -6.54
N THR A 89 -10.25 3.78 -6.22
CA THR A 89 -10.15 4.85 -7.22
C THR A 89 -8.93 4.65 -8.10
N GLN A 90 -8.89 5.33 -9.26
CA GLN A 90 -7.73 5.31 -10.13
C GLN A 90 -6.49 5.90 -9.43
N GLY A 91 -6.65 7.00 -8.66
CA GLY A 91 -5.57 7.58 -7.87
C GLY A 91 -5.00 6.61 -6.82
N GLN A 92 -5.87 5.86 -6.12
CA GLN A 92 -5.42 4.82 -5.18
C GLN A 92 -4.63 3.71 -5.87
N LYS A 93 -5.07 3.27 -7.05
CA LYS A 93 -4.37 2.25 -7.84
C LYS A 93 -2.98 2.72 -8.27
N GLU A 94 -2.88 3.94 -8.77
CA GLU A 94 -1.61 4.54 -9.20
C GLU A 94 -0.63 4.70 -8.04
N THR A 95 -1.11 5.21 -6.90
CA THR A 95 -0.29 5.39 -5.69
C THR A 95 0.12 4.05 -5.08
N LEU A 96 -0.77 3.05 -5.07
CA LEU A 96 -0.42 1.68 -4.65
C LEU A 96 0.70 1.11 -5.53
N GLY A 97 0.57 1.21 -6.86
CA GLY A 97 1.58 0.74 -7.81
C GLY A 97 2.92 1.43 -7.62
N LYS A 98 2.92 2.76 -7.46
CA LYS A 98 4.11 3.58 -7.16
C LYS A 98 4.80 3.10 -5.89
N TRP A 99 4.08 2.95 -4.78
CA TRP A 99 4.69 2.53 -3.52
C TRP A 99 5.17 1.09 -3.54
N CYS A 100 4.41 0.17 -4.14
CA CYS A 100 4.88 -1.20 -4.31
C CYS A 100 6.19 -1.25 -5.12
N ASP A 101 6.30 -0.49 -6.22
CA ASP A 101 7.52 -0.42 -7.04
C ASP A 101 8.72 0.14 -6.24
N ILE A 102 8.51 1.18 -5.44
CA ILE A 102 9.53 1.74 -4.53
C ILE A 102 10.01 0.68 -3.54
N LEU A 103 9.08 -0.03 -2.87
CA LEU A 103 9.41 -1.01 -1.83
C LEU A 103 10.09 -2.27 -2.39
N ILE A 104 9.67 -2.73 -3.58
CA ILE A 104 10.32 -3.79 -4.35
C ILE A 104 11.80 -3.45 -4.57
N LYS A 105 12.06 -2.27 -5.13
CA LYS A 105 13.43 -1.83 -5.43
C LYS A 105 14.26 -1.60 -4.17
N ARG A 106 13.66 -1.00 -3.14
CA ARG A 106 14.33 -0.71 -1.87
C ARG A 106 14.82 -1.97 -1.14
N SER A 107 14.03 -3.03 -1.14
CA SER A 107 14.27 -4.23 -0.31
C SER A 107 14.49 -5.49 -1.13
N ASN A 108 14.65 -5.36 -2.46
CA ASN A 108 14.81 -6.46 -3.40
C ASN A 108 13.71 -7.55 -3.26
N ILE A 109 12.46 -7.09 -3.11
CA ILE A 109 11.29 -7.96 -2.96
C ILE A 109 10.84 -8.40 -4.36
N PRO A 110 10.67 -9.70 -4.64
CA PRO A 110 10.06 -10.13 -5.91
C PRO A 110 8.62 -9.60 -6.05
N ILE A 111 8.19 -9.25 -7.26
CA ILE A 111 6.81 -8.81 -7.51
C ILE A 111 5.78 -9.88 -7.12
N THR A 112 6.17 -11.14 -7.12
CA THR A 112 5.34 -12.27 -6.66
C THR A 112 5.10 -12.28 -5.16
N GLU A 113 5.92 -11.55 -4.37
CA GLU A 113 5.82 -11.44 -2.92
C GLU A 113 4.94 -10.26 -2.46
N ILE A 114 3.98 -9.85 -3.28
CA ILE A 114 2.94 -8.86 -2.95
C ILE A 114 1.62 -9.61 -2.75
N TYR A 115 1.03 -9.49 -1.59
CA TYR A 115 -0.13 -10.26 -1.17
C TYR A 115 -1.28 -9.40 -0.63
N PRO A 116 -2.54 -9.80 -0.86
CA PRO A 116 -3.66 -9.27 -0.09
C PRO A 116 -3.61 -9.79 1.36
N HIS A 117 -4.19 -9.04 2.30
CA HIS A 117 -4.23 -9.45 3.72
C HIS A 117 -4.87 -10.84 3.92
N ARG A 118 -5.91 -11.16 3.14
CA ARG A 118 -6.60 -12.47 3.20
C ARG A 118 -5.71 -13.67 2.85
N ALA A 119 -4.53 -13.47 2.26
CA ALA A 119 -3.58 -14.56 2.03
C ALA A 119 -2.97 -15.10 3.34
N PHE A 120 -3.03 -14.32 4.44
CA PHE A 120 -2.42 -14.68 5.73
C PHE A 120 -3.42 -14.74 6.89
N ARG A 121 -4.65 -14.25 6.69
CA ARG A 121 -5.68 -14.18 7.74
C ARG A 121 -7.05 -14.51 7.17
N GLN A 122 -7.90 -15.10 7.98
CA GLN A 122 -9.32 -15.32 7.64
C GLN A 122 -10.06 -13.97 7.68
N THR A 123 -10.11 -13.26 6.54
CA THR A 123 -10.71 -11.94 6.36
C THR A 123 -11.05 -11.70 4.91
N SER A 124 -12.00 -10.82 4.60
CA SER A 124 -12.26 -10.34 3.23
C SER A 124 -11.22 -9.30 2.75
N CYS A 125 -10.44 -8.71 3.69
CA CYS A 125 -9.48 -7.66 3.37
C CYS A 125 -8.47 -8.11 2.29
N PRO A 126 -8.27 -7.31 1.25
CA PRO A 126 -8.67 -5.93 1.01
C PRO A 126 -10.04 -5.74 0.33
N GLY A 127 -10.97 -6.68 0.44
CA GLY A 127 -12.32 -6.61 -0.12
C GLY A 127 -12.47 -7.43 -1.41
N LYS A 128 -13.70 -7.93 -1.66
CA LYS A 128 -14.00 -8.83 -2.78
C LYS A 128 -13.80 -8.19 -4.16
N ASN A 129 -13.91 -6.85 -4.26
CA ASN A 129 -13.71 -6.11 -5.50
C ASN A 129 -12.24 -5.82 -5.83
N VAL A 130 -11.31 -6.33 -5.00
CA VAL A 130 -9.85 -6.21 -5.20
C VAL A 130 -9.27 -7.61 -5.42
N PRO A 131 -8.94 -8.00 -6.66
CA PRO A 131 -8.33 -9.28 -6.97
C PRO A 131 -6.99 -9.49 -6.26
N ASP A 132 -6.58 -10.73 -6.03
CA ASP A 132 -5.35 -11.06 -5.31
C ASP A 132 -4.08 -10.46 -5.95
N LYS A 133 -4.06 -10.38 -7.28
CA LYS A 133 -2.95 -9.78 -8.04
C LYS A 133 -3.11 -8.28 -8.32
N TYR A 134 -4.06 -7.61 -7.66
CA TYR A 134 -4.36 -6.19 -7.93
C TYR A 134 -3.14 -5.29 -7.81
N ALA A 135 -2.36 -5.45 -6.76
CA ALA A 135 -1.18 -4.62 -6.53
C ALA A 135 -0.04 -4.94 -7.51
N GLN A 136 0.15 -6.21 -7.91
CA GLN A 136 1.11 -6.58 -8.95
C GLN A 136 0.75 -5.93 -10.30
N PHE A 137 -0.53 -5.95 -10.69
CA PHE A 137 -0.98 -5.24 -11.88
C PHE A 137 -0.78 -3.74 -11.79
N ALA A 138 -0.99 -3.13 -10.61
CA ALA A 138 -0.73 -1.72 -10.41
C ALA A 138 0.75 -1.37 -10.59
N VAL A 139 1.68 -2.21 -10.11
CA VAL A 139 3.13 -2.06 -10.34
C VAL A 139 3.45 -2.09 -11.83
N ILE A 140 2.96 -3.10 -12.56
CA ILE A 140 3.20 -3.25 -14.00
C ILE A 140 2.72 -2.00 -14.76
N GLN A 141 1.52 -1.50 -14.45
CA GLN A 141 0.98 -0.27 -15.05
C GLN A 141 1.87 0.95 -14.77
N THR A 142 2.38 1.08 -13.55
CA THR A 142 3.31 2.15 -13.16
C THR A 142 4.59 2.07 -13.99
N GLN A 143 5.20 0.91 -14.10
CA GLN A 143 6.43 0.70 -14.88
C GLN A 143 6.22 0.99 -16.37
N ILE A 144 5.12 0.53 -16.97
CA ILE A 144 4.76 0.83 -18.36
C ILE A 144 4.60 2.34 -18.56
N SER A 145 3.93 3.05 -17.63
CA SER A 145 3.75 4.49 -17.70
C SER A 145 5.09 5.25 -17.68
N LEU A 146 6.00 4.83 -16.80
CA LEU A 146 7.36 5.42 -16.72
C LEU A 146 8.16 5.19 -18.00
N LEU A 147 8.11 3.97 -18.56
CA LEU A 147 8.78 3.65 -19.83
C LEU A 147 8.24 4.49 -20.99
N LYS A 148 6.92 4.65 -21.10
CA LYS A 148 6.31 5.51 -22.14
C LYS A 148 6.77 6.97 -22.02
N LYS A 149 6.84 7.51 -20.79
CA LYS A 149 7.34 8.87 -20.56
C LYS A 149 8.81 9.01 -20.96
N MET A 150 9.64 8.02 -20.66
CA MET A 150 11.06 8.00 -21.03
C MET A 150 11.23 7.94 -22.53
N ILE A 151 10.52 7.06 -23.25
CA ILE A 151 10.55 6.97 -24.72
C ILE A 151 10.15 8.30 -25.34
N PHE A 152 9.04 8.89 -24.92
CA PHE A 152 8.58 10.19 -25.40
C PHE A 152 9.65 11.29 -25.21
N TRP A 153 10.29 11.31 -24.02
CA TRP A 153 11.36 12.27 -23.73
C TRP A 153 12.58 12.08 -24.66
N LEU A 154 13.02 10.82 -24.88
CA LEU A 154 14.13 10.50 -25.80
C LEU A 154 13.82 10.94 -27.23
N GLN A 155 12.62 10.66 -27.73
CA GLN A 155 12.16 11.10 -29.05
C GLN A 155 12.14 12.64 -29.16
N SER A 156 11.66 13.34 -28.10
CA SER A 156 11.62 14.80 -28.09
C SER A 156 13.02 15.43 -28.13
N LYS A 157 14.04 14.71 -27.66
CA LYS A 157 15.45 15.10 -27.71
C LYS A 157 16.19 14.62 -28.96
N LYS A 158 15.51 13.97 -29.93
CA LYS A 158 16.09 13.36 -31.13
C LYS A 158 17.26 12.38 -30.81
N ILE A 159 17.13 11.62 -29.73
CA ILE A 159 18.12 10.61 -29.31
C ILE A 159 17.70 9.22 -29.81
N LEU A 160 16.44 9.06 -30.21
CA LEU A 160 15.86 7.88 -30.87
C LEU A 160 15.30 8.27 -32.21
#